data_f98932f3a6de389d47a4d9bfeffc3160
#
_entry.id   f98932f3a6de389d47a4d9bfeffc3160
#
_cell.length_a   1.000
_cell.length_b   1.000
_cell.length_c   1.000
_cell.angle_alpha   90.00
_cell.angle_beta   90.00
_cell.angle_gamma   90.00
#
_symmetry.space_group_name_H-M   'P 1'
#
loop_
_entity.id
_entity.type
_entity.pdbx_description
1 polymer ?
#
loop_
_entity_poly.entity_id
_entity_poly.type
_entity_poly.pdbx_seq_one_letter_code
_entity_poly.pdbx_strand_id
1 'polypeptide(L)'
;MEKLIETIVNAIQDKKGKDIVSMDLSGFDGAICSHFVVCNADSTAQVAAIADGIEQEVLEKLGEKVWRIEGQQNAFWIAMDYLDVVVHIFQTELREFYRLEELWADAPMKKYEYEL
;
A
#
# COMPACT_ATOMS: atom_id res chain seq x y z
N MET A 1 6.86 -13.51 0.11
CA MET A 1 5.77 -12.58 -0.21
C MET A 1 4.87 -12.26 0.98
N GLU A 2 4.46 -13.24 1.74
CA GLU A 2 3.64 -13.01 2.94
C GLU A 2 4.33 -12.11 3.96
N LYS A 3 5.63 -12.30 4.18
CA LYS A 3 6.39 -11.44 5.09
C LYS A 3 6.49 -10.01 4.60
N LEU A 4 6.60 -9.82 3.29
CA LEU A 4 6.63 -8.48 2.71
C LEU A 4 5.29 -7.76 2.97
N ILE A 5 4.18 -8.41 2.66
CA ILE A 5 2.85 -7.82 2.88
C ILE A 5 2.63 -7.54 4.36
N GLU A 6 2.96 -8.48 5.24
CA GLU A 6 2.82 -8.32 6.69
C GLU A 6 3.65 -7.13 7.20
N THR A 7 4.89 -7.02 6.75
CA THR A 7 5.76 -5.91 7.15
C THR A 7 5.21 -4.57 6.68
N ILE A 8 4.72 -4.52 5.44
CA ILE A 8 4.09 -3.32 4.87
C ILE A 8 2.86 -2.93 5.71
N VAL A 9 1.97 -3.88 5.99
CA VAL A 9 0.75 -3.63 6.74
C VAL A 9 1.08 -3.13 8.16
N ASN A 10 2.04 -3.76 8.82
CA ASN A 10 2.46 -3.34 10.16
C ASN A 10 3.01 -1.91 10.15
N ALA A 11 3.80 -1.55 9.15
CA ALA A 11 4.33 -0.19 9.02
C ALA A 11 3.21 0.83 8.81
N ILE A 12 2.20 0.48 8.00
CA ILE A 12 1.04 1.35 7.79
C ILE A 12 0.28 1.55 9.10
N GLN A 13 0.06 0.48 9.86
CA GLN A 13 -0.63 0.55 11.15
C GLN A 13 0.14 1.40 12.15
N ASP A 14 1.45 1.27 12.20
CA ASP A 14 2.31 2.06 13.09
C ASP A 14 2.19 3.56 12.80
N LYS A 15 1.94 3.94 11.57
CA LYS A 15 1.76 5.33 11.15
C LYS A 15 0.29 5.72 11.06
N LYS A 16 -0.60 4.89 11.56
CA LYS A 16 -2.04 5.14 11.65
C LYS A 16 -2.74 5.30 10.30
N GLY A 17 -2.26 4.59 9.30
CA GLY A 17 -2.97 4.47 8.03
C GLY A 17 -4.31 3.78 8.21
N LYS A 18 -5.28 4.15 7.39
CA LYS A 18 -6.67 3.69 7.50
C LYS A 18 -7.05 2.77 6.37
N ASP A 19 -8.09 1.95 6.63
CA ASP A 19 -8.76 1.14 5.62
C ASP A 19 -7.80 0.31 4.77
N ILE A 20 -6.92 -0.41 5.46
CA ILE A 20 -5.86 -1.20 4.84
C ILE A 20 -6.45 -2.46 4.21
N VAL A 21 -6.17 -2.65 2.92
CA VAL A 21 -6.65 -3.82 2.16
C VAL A 21 -5.48 -4.39 1.37
N SER A 22 -5.34 -5.70 1.35
CA SER A 22 -4.48 -6.36 0.38
C SER A 22 -5.34 -7.06 -0.67
N MET A 23 -4.89 -7.04 -1.92
CA MET A 23 -5.62 -7.59 -3.05
C MET A 23 -4.70 -8.59 -3.77
N ASP A 24 -5.18 -9.81 -3.95
CA ASP A 24 -4.44 -10.85 -4.65
C ASP A 24 -4.77 -10.78 -6.14
N LEU A 25 -3.81 -10.36 -6.93
CA LEU A 25 -3.96 -10.20 -8.38
C LEU A 25 -3.39 -11.38 -9.17
N SER A 26 -2.90 -12.40 -8.49
CA SER A 26 -2.21 -13.51 -9.15
C SER A 26 -3.09 -14.31 -10.11
N GLY A 27 -4.41 -14.27 -9.93
CA GLY A 27 -5.35 -14.93 -10.81
C GLY A 27 -5.74 -14.16 -12.07
N PHE A 28 -5.20 -12.94 -12.26
CA PHE A 28 -5.55 -12.08 -13.39
C PHE A 28 -4.44 -12.08 -14.43
N ASP A 29 -4.78 -12.42 -15.65
CA ASP A 29 -3.86 -12.32 -16.78
C ASP A 29 -3.52 -10.85 -17.03
N GLY A 30 -2.24 -10.57 -17.24
CA GLY A 30 -1.81 -9.21 -17.52
C GLY A 30 -1.62 -8.32 -16.29
N ALA A 31 -1.80 -8.85 -15.10
CA ALA A 31 -1.49 -8.11 -13.89
C ALA A 31 0.00 -7.82 -13.81
N ILE A 32 0.37 -6.58 -13.45
CA ILE A 32 1.78 -6.17 -13.41
C ILE A 32 2.50 -6.63 -12.15
N CYS A 33 1.76 -7.10 -11.16
CA CYS A 33 2.31 -7.59 -9.89
C CYS A 33 1.37 -8.63 -9.30
N SER A 34 1.81 -9.30 -8.23
CA SER A 34 1.01 -10.34 -7.57
C SER A 34 -0.03 -9.76 -6.63
N HIS A 35 0.29 -8.67 -5.96
CA HIS A 35 -0.58 -8.09 -4.93
C HIS A 35 -0.52 -6.56 -4.93
N PHE A 36 -1.66 -5.95 -4.60
CA PHE A 36 -1.70 -4.56 -4.17
C PHE A 36 -1.93 -4.53 -2.66
N VAL A 37 -1.34 -3.54 -2.00
CA VAL A 37 -1.73 -3.15 -0.64
C VAL A 37 -2.19 -1.70 -0.75
N VAL A 38 -3.41 -1.43 -0.31
CA VAL A 38 -4.04 -0.11 -0.45
C VAL A 38 -4.40 0.42 0.93
N CYS A 39 -4.12 1.66 1.18
CA CYS A 39 -4.51 2.36 2.41
C CYS A 39 -4.72 3.84 2.14
N ASN A 40 -5.20 4.55 3.13
CA ASN A 40 -5.35 6.00 3.02
C ASN A 40 -5.06 6.71 4.34
N ALA A 41 -4.86 7.99 4.24
CA ALA A 41 -4.69 8.88 5.38
C ALA A 41 -5.30 10.24 5.04
N ASP A 42 -5.69 11.00 6.07
CA ASP A 42 -6.46 12.21 5.87
C ASP A 42 -5.62 13.40 5.39
N SER A 43 -4.33 13.39 5.66
CA SER A 43 -3.44 14.48 5.23
C SER A 43 -2.31 13.98 4.34
N THR A 44 -1.81 14.85 3.48
CA THR A 44 -0.66 14.53 2.64
C THR A 44 0.60 14.30 3.46
N ALA A 45 0.75 15.00 4.57
CA ALA A 45 1.88 14.79 5.49
C ALA A 45 1.86 13.36 6.06
N GLN A 46 0.69 12.85 6.41
CA GLN A 46 0.57 11.50 6.92
C GLN A 46 0.79 10.46 5.82
N VAL A 47 0.29 10.72 4.60
CA VAL A 47 0.56 9.85 3.45
C VAL A 47 2.08 9.71 3.23
N ALA A 48 2.81 10.82 3.26
CA ALA A 48 4.25 10.80 3.13
C ALA A 48 4.93 10.06 4.28
N ALA A 49 4.47 10.24 5.51
CA ALA A 49 5.01 9.55 6.68
C ALA A 49 4.80 8.04 6.60
N ILE A 50 3.64 7.60 6.08
CA ILE A 50 3.38 6.18 5.87
C ILE A 50 4.36 5.60 4.86
N ALA A 51 4.59 6.28 3.75
CA ALA A 51 5.54 5.82 2.74
C ALA A 51 6.95 5.68 3.31
N ASP A 52 7.40 6.68 4.07
CA ASP A 52 8.71 6.64 4.72
C ASP A 52 8.81 5.49 5.71
N GLY A 53 7.76 5.28 6.48
CA GLY A 53 7.69 4.18 7.46
C GLY A 53 7.77 2.81 6.79
N ILE A 54 7.06 2.62 5.69
CA ILE A 54 7.12 1.38 4.92
C ILE A 54 8.54 1.15 4.39
N GLU A 55 9.12 2.15 3.76
CA GLU A 55 10.46 2.03 3.18
C GLU A 55 11.47 1.64 4.25
N GLN A 56 11.44 2.28 5.40
CA GLN A 56 12.35 2.01 6.51
C GLN A 56 12.16 0.61 7.08
N GLU A 57 10.91 0.23 7.37
CA GLU A 57 10.62 -1.07 7.98
C GLU A 57 10.98 -2.24 7.07
N VAL A 58 10.66 -2.13 5.79
CA VAL A 58 10.96 -3.19 4.82
C VAL A 58 12.46 -3.33 4.66
N LEU A 59 13.19 -2.22 4.60
CA LEU A 59 14.63 -2.26 4.52
C LEU A 59 15.26 -2.88 5.77
N GLU A 60 14.83 -2.47 6.95
CA GLU A 60 15.39 -2.95 8.20
C GLU A 60 15.09 -4.42 8.48
N LYS A 61 13.85 -4.84 8.24
CA LYS A 61 13.40 -6.18 8.61
C LYS A 61 13.65 -7.23 7.52
N LEU A 62 13.58 -6.84 6.27
CA LEU A 62 13.68 -7.78 5.15
C LEU A 62 14.89 -7.54 4.25
N GLY A 63 15.60 -6.42 4.44
CA GLY A 63 16.74 -6.07 3.60
C GLY A 63 16.33 -5.72 2.17
N GLU A 64 15.05 -5.44 1.91
CA GLU A 64 14.57 -5.12 0.60
C GLU A 64 14.43 -3.62 0.40
N LYS A 65 14.91 -3.14 -0.73
CA LYS A 65 14.76 -1.75 -1.13
C LYS A 65 13.57 -1.63 -2.07
N VAL A 66 12.81 -0.54 -1.91
CA VAL A 66 11.76 -0.23 -2.87
C VAL A 66 12.40 0.00 -4.25
N TRP A 67 11.81 -0.60 -5.29
CA TRP A 67 12.33 -0.47 -6.64
C TRP A 67 12.02 0.89 -7.23
N ARG A 68 10.81 1.41 -6.99
CA ARG A 68 10.37 2.71 -7.48
C ARG A 68 9.34 3.30 -6.55
N ILE A 69 9.41 4.61 -6.31
CA ILE A 69 8.38 5.35 -5.58
C ILE A 69 7.93 6.51 -6.47
N GLU A 70 6.64 6.68 -6.63
CA GLU A 70 6.05 7.78 -7.39
C GLU A 70 5.02 8.52 -6.55
N GLY A 71 4.86 9.81 -6.83
CA GLY A 71 3.85 10.63 -6.17
C GLY A 71 4.29 11.31 -4.88
N GLN A 72 5.56 11.18 -4.49
CA GLN A 72 6.06 11.72 -3.22
C GLN A 72 5.96 13.24 -3.14
N GLN A 73 6.08 13.93 -4.25
CA GLN A 73 6.12 15.39 -4.26
C GLN A 73 4.84 16.01 -3.73
N ASN A 74 3.70 15.55 -4.21
CA ASN A 74 2.38 16.04 -3.78
C ASN A 74 1.79 15.22 -2.65
N ALA A 75 2.15 13.96 -2.56
CA ALA A 75 1.66 13.00 -1.58
C ALA A 75 0.13 12.83 -1.56
N PHE A 76 -0.52 13.06 -2.70
CA PHE A 76 -1.94 12.76 -2.86
C PHE A 76 -2.17 11.27 -3.07
N TRP A 77 -1.26 10.64 -3.80
CA TRP A 77 -1.26 9.22 -4.10
C TRP A 77 0.18 8.79 -4.30
N ILE A 78 0.72 8.08 -3.33
CA ILE A 78 2.07 7.53 -3.42
C ILE A 78 1.97 6.05 -3.78
N ALA A 79 2.67 5.65 -4.84
CA ALA A 79 2.78 4.26 -5.25
C ALA A 79 4.21 3.79 -4.99
N MET A 80 4.35 2.70 -4.23
CA MET A 80 5.64 2.10 -3.88
C MET A 80 5.73 0.72 -4.52
N ASP A 81 6.63 0.57 -5.46
CA ASP A 81 6.78 -0.64 -6.25
C ASP A 81 7.88 -1.54 -5.67
N TYR A 82 7.49 -2.70 -5.14
CA TYR A 82 8.39 -3.75 -4.67
C TYR A 82 8.45 -4.93 -5.63
N LEU A 83 8.06 -4.74 -6.89
CA LEU A 83 7.98 -5.73 -7.97
C LEU A 83 6.79 -6.68 -7.79
N ASP A 84 6.82 -7.57 -6.81
CA ASP A 84 5.71 -8.49 -6.56
C ASP A 84 4.52 -7.82 -5.88
N VAL A 85 4.78 -6.76 -5.13
CA VAL A 85 3.75 -6.03 -4.38
C VAL A 85 3.88 -4.55 -4.69
N VAL A 86 2.77 -3.91 -5.01
CA VAL A 86 2.72 -2.45 -5.15
C VAL A 86 1.83 -1.91 -4.03
N VAL A 87 2.36 -0.95 -3.28
CA VAL A 87 1.62 -0.29 -2.20
C VAL A 87 1.05 1.02 -2.74
N HIS A 88 -0.24 1.22 -2.54
CA HIS A 88 -0.93 2.45 -2.92
C HIS A 88 -1.40 3.16 -1.66
N ILE A 89 -0.87 4.34 -1.41
CA ILE A 89 -1.22 5.16 -0.26
C ILE A 89 -1.91 6.41 -0.77
N PHE A 90 -3.20 6.55 -0.47
CA PHE A 90 -4.01 7.66 -0.95
C PHE A 90 -4.29 8.65 0.18
N GLN A 91 -4.39 9.92 -0.19
CA GLN A 91 -5.13 10.85 0.63
C GLN A 91 -6.60 10.42 0.54
N THR A 92 -7.32 10.44 1.66
CA THR A 92 -8.64 9.77 1.80
C THR A 92 -9.62 10.10 0.68
N GLU A 93 -9.77 11.36 0.33
CA GLU A 93 -10.72 11.80 -0.69
C GLU A 93 -10.39 11.26 -2.08
N LEU A 94 -9.09 11.11 -2.37
CA LEU A 94 -8.64 10.61 -3.67
C LEU A 94 -8.84 9.10 -3.80
N ARG A 95 -8.77 8.37 -2.69
CA ARG A 95 -9.08 6.94 -2.72
C ARG A 95 -10.51 6.72 -3.21
N GLU A 96 -11.44 7.50 -2.69
CA GLU A 96 -12.83 7.43 -3.11
C GLU A 96 -13.01 7.85 -4.57
N PHE A 97 -12.26 8.84 -5.01
CA PHE A 97 -12.33 9.34 -6.38
C PHE A 97 -11.83 8.30 -7.40
N TYR A 98 -10.66 7.71 -7.15
CA TYR A 98 -10.07 6.78 -8.11
C TYR A 98 -10.62 5.38 -8.02
N ARG A 99 -11.09 4.95 -6.86
CA ARG A 99 -11.72 3.64 -6.64
C ARG A 99 -10.94 2.48 -7.26
N LEU A 100 -9.65 2.43 -6.95
CA LEU A 100 -8.76 1.41 -7.48
C LEU A 100 -9.28 0.00 -7.22
N GLU A 101 -9.90 -0.23 -6.08
CA GLU A 101 -10.43 -1.53 -5.68
C GLU A 101 -11.55 -2.01 -6.60
N GLU A 102 -12.31 -1.10 -7.21
CA GLU A 102 -13.38 -1.48 -8.14
C GLU A 102 -12.84 -2.00 -9.47
N LEU A 103 -11.66 -1.52 -9.89
CA LEU A 103 -11.03 -2.03 -11.12
C LEU A 103 -10.65 -3.51 -10.97
N TRP A 104 -10.42 -3.95 -9.75
CA TRP A 104 -10.03 -5.32 -9.45
C TRP A 104 -11.04 -5.98 -8.51
N ALA A 105 -12.33 -5.69 -8.71
CA ALA A 105 -13.39 -6.11 -7.80
C ALA A 105 -13.47 -7.63 -7.60
N ASP A 106 -13.04 -8.41 -8.61
CA ASP A 106 -13.06 -9.88 -8.52
C ASP A 106 -11.83 -10.45 -7.82
N ALA A 107 -10.84 -9.61 -7.47
CA ALA A 107 -9.65 -10.09 -6.77
C ALA A 107 -10.00 -10.44 -5.32
N PRO A 108 -9.45 -11.54 -4.80
CA PRO A 108 -9.57 -11.81 -3.36
C PRO A 108 -8.96 -10.67 -2.56
N MET A 109 -9.71 -10.17 -1.58
CA MET A 109 -9.31 -9.05 -0.75
C MET A 109 -9.27 -9.44 0.70
N LYS A 110 -8.27 -8.93 1.42
CA LYS A 110 -8.18 -9.07 2.87
C LYS A 110 -8.13 -7.67 3.48
N LYS A 111 -9.03 -7.43 4.43
CA LYS A 111 -9.06 -6.17 5.17
C LYS A 111 -8.29 -6.33 6.47
N TYR A 112 -7.56 -5.30 6.85
CA TYR A 112 -6.78 -5.29 8.08
C TYR A 112 -7.37 -4.23 9.01
N GLU A 113 -7.94 -4.68 10.12
CA GLU A 113 -8.53 -3.77 11.09
C GLU A 113 -7.45 -3.24 12.03
N TYR A 114 -7.64 -1.99 12.44
CA TYR A 114 -6.77 -1.34 13.40
C TYR A 114 -7.08 -1.89 14.79
N GLU A 115 -6.10 -2.55 15.40
CA GLU A 115 -6.23 -3.02 16.77
C GLU A 115 -5.69 -1.96 17.73
N LEU A 116 -6.55 -1.54 18.64
CA LEU A 116 -6.18 -0.60 19.69
C LEU A 116 -5.43 -1.30 20.82
#